data_d88252b4d64e713ea15751748d413c8d
#
_entry.id   d88252b4d64e713ea15751748d413c8d
#
_cell.length_a   1.000
_cell.length_b   1.000
_cell.length_c   1.000
_cell.angle_alpha   90.00
_cell.angle_beta   90.00
_cell.angle_gamma   90.00
#
_symmetry.space_group_name_H-M   'P 1'
#
loop_
_entity.id
_entity.type
_entity.pdbx_description
1 polymer ?
#
loop_
_entity_poly.entity_id
_entity_poly.type
_entity_poly.pdbx_seq_one_letter_code
_entity_poly.pdbx_strand_id
1 'polypeptide(L)'
;GDVYKRQATYYTTFNCSGAYGVAKETYHCAGKKAHGVQNLAEALRNSCNIYFIQLGQRLGSSAFYDYFDAFGFTERTGVDLPNETGMMKYYTKSQLGEVELSSSSFGQAMAVTPLQVCTAVSAAVNGGYLVTPHVVDKITDQNGNVVEEIGANVRRQVISKSASETIRQIMEYEVGDGTTTGGGSNAYVAGYRIGGKSGTSEQLNMERRADGDYKKVASFAAVLPANDPEILVYVMLDDPNNAHTDYSSILAAPVVGNIISEIAPYLGIATDGIDRSQNTVKVPNLVGKEWSNAQVSLNTKGLKHQLVESESDQTAAVVTYQYPHAGATVASGTTIYLYTDTYSGSHTEVPDVSGKSADFARQMLTAAGLNCQVAGDSAGTVQSQSEAAGSSVQKGTVVTITCG
;
A
#
# COMPACT_ATOMS: atom_id res chain seq x y z
N GLY A 1 15.04 -32.93 -18.09
CA GLY A 1 14.91 -33.38 -16.68
C GLY A 1 15.17 -32.29 -15.65
N ASP A 2 16.12 -31.35 -15.88
CA ASP A 2 16.50 -30.33 -14.88
C ASP A 2 15.54 -29.13 -14.82
N VAL A 3 14.82 -28.82 -15.89
CA VAL A 3 13.86 -27.72 -15.91
C VAL A 3 12.69 -28.00 -14.96
N TYR A 4 12.22 -29.23 -14.86
CA TYR A 4 11.14 -29.64 -13.95
C TYR A 4 11.51 -29.57 -12.46
N LYS A 5 12.78 -29.74 -12.10
CA LYS A 5 13.24 -29.73 -10.69
C LYS A 5 13.40 -28.33 -10.12
N ARG A 6 13.49 -27.29 -10.97
CA ARG A 6 13.68 -25.89 -10.56
C ARG A 6 12.38 -25.09 -10.48
N GLN A 7 11.26 -25.61 -10.95
CA GLN A 7 9.99 -24.92 -10.89
C GLN A 7 9.43 -24.92 -9.47
N ALA A 8 9.05 -23.74 -8.98
CA ALA A 8 8.25 -23.58 -7.80
C ALA A 8 6.78 -23.44 -8.21
N THR A 9 5.90 -24.08 -7.47
CA THR A 9 4.45 -23.91 -7.62
C THR A 9 3.90 -23.13 -6.44
N TYR A 10 2.64 -22.71 -6.50
CA TYR A 10 1.92 -22.13 -5.38
C TYR A 10 2.07 -22.96 -4.08
N TYR A 11 2.13 -24.28 -4.20
CA TYR A 11 2.23 -25.22 -3.08
C TYR A 11 3.66 -25.55 -2.65
N THR A 12 4.68 -24.96 -3.28
CA THR A 12 6.06 -25.17 -2.86
C THR A 12 6.27 -24.58 -1.47
N THR A 13 6.73 -25.41 -0.54
CA THR A 13 6.99 -24.99 0.85
C THR A 13 8.45 -24.93 1.18
N PHE A 14 8.83 -23.96 2.00
CA PHE A 14 10.14 -23.89 2.65
C PHE A 14 9.95 -23.59 4.14
N ASN A 15 10.93 -24.01 4.94
CA ASN A 15 10.93 -23.72 6.38
C ASN A 15 11.73 -22.45 6.69
N CYS A 16 11.14 -21.57 7.48
CA CYS A 16 11.78 -20.37 8.01
C CYS A 16 11.98 -20.49 9.52
N SER A 17 13.24 -20.68 9.91
CA SER A 17 13.64 -20.71 11.34
C SER A 17 13.97 -19.31 11.91
N GLY A 18 13.76 -18.23 11.15
CA GLY A 18 14.11 -16.86 11.53
C GLY A 18 15.51 -16.44 11.12
N ALA A 19 16.39 -17.41 10.83
CA ALA A 19 17.76 -17.20 10.32
C ALA A 19 18.10 -18.24 9.27
N TYR A 20 18.97 -17.88 8.32
CA TYR A 20 19.45 -18.76 7.25
C TYR A 20 20.87 -18.41 6.84
N GLY A 21 21.77 -19.41 6.89
CA GLY A 21 23.17 -19.26 6.52
C GLY A 21 23.39 -19.46 5.03
N VAL A 22 24.14 -18.56 4.40
CA VAL A 22 24.60 -18.66 3.00
C VAL A 22 26.07 -18.28 2.96
N ALA A 23 26.94 -19.21 2.61
CA ALA A 23 28.38 -19.05 2.68
C ALA A 23 28.84 -18.60 4.09
N LYS A 24 29.38 -17.39 4.23
CA LYS A 24 29.81 -16.82 5.51
C LYS A 24 28.79 -15.83 6.10
N GLU A 25 27.70 -15.57 5.39
CA GLU A 25 26.67 -14.61 5.78
C GLU A 25 25.50 -15.30 6.47
N THR A 26 24.84 -14.59 7.38
CA THR A 26 23.59 -15.04 8.03
C THR A 26 22.50 -14.02 7.79
N TYR A 27 21.46 -14.44 7.10
CA TYR A 27 20.28 -13.64 6.80
C TYR A 27 19.18 -13.85 7.85
N HIS A 28 18.44 -12.83 8.12
CA HIS A 28 17.33 -12.87 9.08
C HIS A 28 16.02 -12.37 8.46
N CYS A 29 14.92 -12.88 8.94
CA CYS A 29 13.62 -12.23 8.76
C CYS A 29 13.50 -10.99 9.64
N ALA A 30 12.56 -10.09 9.32
CA ALA A 30 12.26 -8.91 10.12
C ALA A 30 11.98 -9.32 11.58
N GLY A 31 12.59 -8.61 12.54
CA GLY A 31 12.50 -8.94 13.96
C GLY A 31 13.06 -10.32 14.34
N LYS A 32 13.83 -10.98 13.47
CA LYS A 32 14.37 -12.35 13.64
C LYS A 32 13.27 -13.40 13.89
N LYS A 33 12.05 -13.13 13.43
CA LYS A 33 10.89 -13.99 13.66
C LYS A 33 10.97 -15.26 12.80
N ALA A 34 10.79 -16.42 13.42
CA ALA A 34 10.60 -17.68 12.70
C ALA A 34 9.14 -17.79 12.22
N HIS A 35 8.94 -18.11 10.93
CA HIS A 35 7.62 -18.28 10.35
C HIS A 35 7.21 -19.75 10.19
N GLY A 36 8.13 -20.69 10.43
CA GLY A 36 7.89 -22.12 10.22
C GLY A 36 7.80 -22.50 8.74
N VAL A 37 7.12 -23.60 8.47
CA VAL A 37 6.87 -24.07 7.10
C VAL A 37 5.75 -23.26 6.50
N GLN A 38 5.99 -22.65 5.33
CA GLN A 38 5.01 -21.81 4.63
C GLN A 38 5.10 -22.02 3.12
N ASN A 39 3.98 -21.82 2.45
CA ASN A 39 3.87 -21.79 0.99
C ASN A 39 4.18 -20.37 0.45
N LEU A 40 4.09 -20.20 -0.87
CA LEU A 40 4.41 -18.92 -1.52
C LEU A 40 3.50 -17.77 -1.05
N ALA A 41 2.21 -18.01 -0.89
CA ALA A 41 1.25 -16.96 -0.47
C ALA A 41 1.50 -16.53 0.97
N GLU A 42 1.70 -17.48 1.87
CA GLU A 42 2.04 -17.21 3.27
C GLU A 42 3.38 -16.48 3.39
N ALA A 43 4.37 -16.87 2.59
CA ALA A 43 5.69 -16.27 2.58
C ALA A 43 5.64 -14.80 2.06
N LEU A 44 4.85 -14.53 1.01
CA LEU A 44 4.66 -13.16 0.51
C LEU A 44 3.98 -12.29 1.55
N ARG A 45 2.92 -12.79 2.19
CA ARG A 45 2.18 -12.10 3.25
C ARG A 45 3.04 -11.82 4.48
N ASN A 46 3.87 -12.80 4.90
CA ASN A 46 4.80 -12.63 6.00
C ASN A 46 6.06 -11.84 5.61
N SER A 47 6.21 -11.47 4.35
CA SER A 47 7.44 -10.86 3.80
C SER A 47 8.70 -11.63 4.23
N CYS A 48 8.67 -12.95 4.06
CA CYS A 48 9.65 -13.86 4.61
C CYS A 48 10.94 -13.90 3.78
N ASN A 49 11.99 -13.21 4.22
CA ASN A 49 13.29 -13.20 3.56
C ASN A 49 13.83 -14.62 3.33
N ILE A 50 13.74 -15.48 4.33
CA ILE A 50 14.30 -16.84 4.29
C ILE A 50 13.61 -17.71 3.22
N TYR A 51 12.29 -17.57 3.05
CA TYR A 51 11.57 -18.26 1.98
C TYR A 51 12.08 -17.83 0.60
N PHE A 52 12.18 -16.51 0.39
CA PHE A 52 12.62 -15.97 -0.92
C PHE A 52 14.09 -16.24 -1.22
N ILE A 53 14.97 -16.32 -0.22
CA ILE A 53 16.36 -16.78 -0.41
C ILE A 53 16.36 -18.22 -0.93
N GLN A 54 15.65 -19.14 -0.28
CA GLN A 54 15.57 -20.54 -0.70
C GLN A 54 14.95 -20.70 -2.10
N LEU A 55 13.92 -19.88 -2.39
CA LEU A 55 13.29 -19.85 -3.71
C LEU A 55 14.25 -19.34 -4.79
N GLY A 56 15.00 -18.25 -4.51
CA GLY A 56 15.99 -17.70 -5.43
C GLY A 56 17.14 -18.67 -5.69
N GLN A 57 17.64 -19.32 -4.66
CA GLN A 57 18.69 -20.37 -4.82
C GLN A 57 18.18 -21.55 -5.67
N ARG A 58 16.90 -21.94 -5.51
CA ARG A 58 16.28 -22.97 -6.34
C ARG A 58 16.15 -22.52 -7.79
N LEU A 59 15.81 -21.25 -8.04
CA LEU A 59 15.72 -20.67 -9.37
C LEU A 59 17.11 -20.59 -10.05
N GLY A 60 18.10 -20.16 -9.28
CA GLY A 60 19.49 -19.98 -9.72
C GLY A 60 19.74 -18.61 -10.35
N SER A 61 21.01 -18.16 -10.28
CA SER A 61 21.44 -16.81 -10.67
C SER A 61 21.10 -16.47 -12.12
N SER A 62 21.27 -17.39 -13.07
CA SER A 62 21.00 -17.14 -14.48
C SER A 62 19.53 -16.81 -14.73
N ALA A 63 18.61 -17.67 -14.25
CA ALA A 63 17.19 -17.44 -14.45
C ALA A 63 16.69 -16.22 -13.66
N PHE A 64 17.21 -15.99 -12.45
CA PHE A 64 16.90 -14.79 -11.69
C PHE A 64 17.26 -13.51 -12.47
N TYR A 65 18.48 -13.45 -13.00
CA TYR A 65 18.91 -12.29 -13.78
C TYR A 65 18.08 -12.10 -15.06
N ASP A 66 17.80 -13.19 -15.77
CA ASP A 66 17.04 -13.14 -17.02
C ASP A 66 15.62 -12.57 -16.80
N TYR A 67 14.96 -12.92 -15.68
CA TYR A 67 13.69 -12.30 -15.28
C TYR A 67 13.85 -10.87 -14.77
N PHE A 68 14.89 -10.57 -14.01
CA PHE A 68 15.18 -9.21 -13.55
C PHE A 68 15.34 -8.24 -14.75
N ASP A 69 16.09 -8.66 -15.75
CA ASP A 69 16.23 -7.93 -17.01
C ASP A 69 14.91 -7.85 -17.78
N ALA A 70 14.20 -8.97 -17.92
CA ALA A 70 12.94 -9.02 -18.63
C ALA A 70 11.88 -8.10 -18.03
N PHE A 71 11.83 -7.93 -16.70
CA PHE A 71 10.95 -6.97 -16.01
C PHE A 71 11.39 -5.50 -16.16
N GLY A 72 12.50 -5.22 -16.83
CA GLY A 72 12.95 -3.87 -17.18
C GLY A 72 13.78 -3.17 -16.11
N PHE A 73 14.30 -3.88 -15.12
CA PHE A 73 15.11 -3.29 -14.05
C PHE A 73 16.53 -2.91 -14.48
N THR A 74 16.98 -3.35 -15.65
CA THR A 74 18.31 -3.06 -16.18
C THR A 74 18.34 -1.88 -17.17
N GLU A 75 17.19 -1.32 -17.51
CA GLU A 75 17.04 -0.29 -18.53
C GLU A 75 16.05 0.81 -18.08
N ARG A 76 16.06 1.94 -18.78
CA ARG A 76 15.06 3.00 -18.59
C ARG A 76 13.67 2.51 -18.98
N THR A 77 12.64 3.07 -18.34
CA THR A 77 11.26 2.74 -18.69
C THR A 77 10.85 3.28 -20.06
N GLY A 78 11.52 4.34 -20.51
CA GLY A 78 11.22 5.01 -21.77
C GLY A 78 9.99 5.93 -21.70
N VAL A 79 9.64 6.38 -20.48
CA VAL A 79 8.57 7.37 -20.28
C VAL A 79 8.85 8.63 -21.12
N ASP A 80 7.80 9.24 -21.66
CA ASP A 80 7.83 10.45 -22.48
C ASP A 80 8.11 11.75 -21.69
N LEU A 81 8.67 11.62 -20.48
CA LEU A 81 9.14 12.73 -19.66
C LEU A 81 10.66 12.93 -19.82
N PRO A 82 11.14 14.20 -19.80
CA PRO A 82 12.56 14.48 -19.88
C PRO A 82 13.32 14.02 -18.64
N ASN A 83 14.60 13.70 -18.80
CA ASN A 83 15.56 13.42 -17.75
C ASN A 83 15.28 12.17 -16.92
N GLU A 84 14.66 11.12 -17.49
CA GLU A 84 14.62 9.83 -16.83
C GLU A 84 16.03 9.35 -16.47
N THR A 85 16.28 9.07 -15.18
CA THR A 85 17.60 8.62 -14.74
C THR A 85 17.95 7.26 -15.31
N GLY A 86 19.23 7.07 -15.67
CA GLY A 86 19.81 5.78 -16.01
C GLY A 86 20.69 5.18 -14.90
N MET A 87 20.72 5.82 -13.71
CA MET A 87 21.57 5.39 -12.61
C MET A 87 20.88 4.30 -11.79
N MET A 88 20.90 3.08 -12.32
CA MET A 88 20.45 1.89 -11.62
C MET A 88 21.66 1.16 -11.03
N LYS A 89 21.49 0.55 -9.87
CA LYS A 89 22.52 -0.29 -9.25
C LYS A 89 21.96 -1.69 -9.05
N TYR A 90 22.60 -2.68 -9.60
CA TYR A 90 22.25 -4.10 -9.47
C TYR A 90 23.47 -4.95 -9.78
N TYR A 91 23.43 -6.20 -9.38
CA TYR A 91 24.46 -7.17 -9.77
C TYR A 91 24.22 -7.68 -11.19
N THR A 92 25.24 -7.60 -12.03
CA THR A 92 25.20 -8.20 -13.37
C THR A 92 25.15 -9.73 -13.28
N LYS A 93 24.78 -10.40 -14.37
CA LYS A 93 24.66 -11.85 -14.42
C LYS A 93 25.93 -12.60 -13.94
N SER A 94 27.12 -12.04 -14.26
CA SER A 94 28.42 -12.59 -13.85
C SER A 94 28.77 -12.30 -12.39
N GLN A 95 28.15 -11.31 -11.77
CA GLN A 95 28.37 -10.91 -10.38
C GLN A 95 27.41 -11.59 -9.39
N LEU A 96 26.32 -12.20 -9.87
CA LEU A 96 25.35 -12.91 -9.04
C LEU A 96 25.90 -14.24 -8.53
N GLY A 97 26.76 -14.17 -7.51
CA GLY A 97 27.15 -15.33 -6.72
C GLY A 97 26.02 -15.75 -5.77
N GLU A 98 26.30 -16.67 -4.89
CA GLU A 98 25.33 -17.24 -3.95
C GLU A 98 24.81 -16.18 -2.93
N VAL A 99 25.70 -15.31 -2.45
CA VAL A 99 25.40 -14.25 -1.48
C VAL A 99 24.59 -13.13 -2.14
N GLU A 100 25.01 -12.68 -3.32
CA GLU A 100 24.36 -11.62 -4.07
C GLU A 100 22.95 -12.05 -4.54
N LEU A 101 22.83 -13.30 -5.02
CA LEU A 101 21.54 -13.88 -5.36
C LEU A 101 20.61 -13.92 -4.16
N SER A 102 21.13 -14.33 -3.00
CA SER A 102 20.34 -14.41 -1.77
C SER A 102 19.82 -13.05 -1.36
N SER A 103 20.65 -12.00 -1.35
CA SER A 103 20.25 -10.63 -1.04
C SER A 103 19.23 -10.09 -2.04
N SER A 104 19.45 -10.30 -3.33
CA SER A 104 18.55 -9.83 -4.40
C SER A 104 17.20 -10.54 -4.38
N SER A 105 17.15 -11.81 -3.94
CA SER A 105 15.93 -12.62 -3.94
C SER A 105 14.83 -12.10 -3.02
N PHE A 106 15.14 -11.32 -1.98
CA PHE A 106 14.16 -10.68 -1.13
C PHE A 106 14.13 -9.15 -1.29
N GLY A 107 14.68 -8.63 -2.40
CA GLY A 107 14.53 -7.22 -2.79
C GLY A 107 15.57 -6.28 -2.18
N GLN A 108 16.72 -6.79 -1.74
CA GLN A 108 17.85 -5.98 -1.27
C GLN A 108 18.97 -5.92 -2.33
N ALA A 109 20.00 -5.11 -2.06
CA ALA A 109 21.20 -4.99 -2.87
C ALA A 109 20.97 -4.52 -4.32
N MET A 110 19.88 -3.79 -4.56
CA MET A 110 19.59 -3.10 -5.81
C MET A 110 19.04 -1.70 -5.55
N ALA A 111 19.27 -0.77 -6.50
CA ALA A 111 18.63 0.53 -6.53
C ALA A 111 17.98 0.71 -7.90
N VAL A 112 16.67 0.82 -7.90
CA VAL A 112 15.80 0.99 -9.07
C VAL A 112 14.90 2.21 -8.86
N THR A 113 14.35 2.75 -9.94
CA THR A 113 13.45 3.90 -9.82
C THR A 113 12.05 3.48 -9.40
N PRO A 114 11.27 4.36 -8.74
CA PRO A 114 9.86 4.10 -8.45
C PRO A 114 9.05 3.75 -9.72
N LEU A 115 9.34 4.39 -10.84
CA LEU A 115 8.66 4.11 -12.09
C LEU A 115 8.98 2.72 -12.65
N GLN A 116 10.23 2.25 -12.51
CA GLN A 116 10.58 0.86 -12.84
C GLN A 116 9.80 -0.14 -11.96
N VAL A 117 9.64 0.16 -10.66
CA VAL A 117 8.82 -0.69 -9.78
C VAL A 117 7.37 -0.70 -10.27
N CYS A 118 6.79 0.46 -10.60
CA CYS A 118 5.43 0.54 -11.12
C CYS A 118 5.25 -0.28 -12.40
N THR A 119 6.17 -0.15 -13.37
CA THR A 119 6.08 -0.91 -14.63
C THR A 119 6.24 -2.41 -14.43
N ALA A 120 7.14 -2.82 -13.54
CA ALA A 120 7.36 -4.23 -13.23
C ALA A 120 6.16 -4.86 -12.48
N VAL A 121 5.59 -4.15 -11.49
CA VAL A 121 4.38 -4.61 -10.80
C VAL A 121 3.20 -4.66 -11.78
N SER A 122 3.03 -3.66 -12.63
CA SER A 122 2.02 -3.68 -13.69
C SER A 122 2.19 -4.89 -14.59
N ALA A 123 3.40 -5.18 -15.05
CA ALA A 123 3.68 -6.38 -15.86
C ALA A 123 3.37 -7.68 -15.10
N ALA A 124 3.61 -7.72 -13.79
CA ALA A 124 3.30 -8.90 -12.99
C ALA A 124 1.79 -9.21 -12.89
N VAL A 125 0.91 -8.19 -13.04
CA VAL A 125 -0.53 -8.34 -12.81
C VAL A 125 -1.44 -8.16 -14.04
N ASN A 126 -0.91 -7.65 -15.15
CA ASN A 126 -1.69 -7.33 -16.37
C ASN A 126 -1.68 -8.45 -17.44
N GLY A 127 -1.35 -9.67 -17.06
CA GLY A 127 -1.19 -10.80 -17.99
C GLY A 127 0.25 -11.03 -18.43
N GLY A 128 1.21 -10.35 -17.78
CA GLY A 128 2.65 -10.52 -17.98
C GLY A 128 3.29 -9.56 -18.97
N TYR A 129 2.62 -8.46 -19.36
CA TYR A 129 3.10 -7.55 -20.39
C TYR A 129 3.83 -6.34 -19.81
N LEU A 130 5.13 -6.21 -20.08
CA LEU A 130 5.88 -4.99 -19.80
C LEU A 130 5.52 -3.93 -20.86
N VAL A 131 5.04 -2.78 -20.38
CA VAL A 131 4.63 -1.65 -21.23
C VAL A 131 5.56 -0.46 -21.02
N THR A 132 5.69 0.40 -22.04
CA THR A 132 6.32 1.71 -21.90
C THR A 132 5.30 2.65 -21.26
N PRO A 133 5.59 3.25 -20.09
CA PRO A 133 4.71 4.23 -19.51
C PRO A 133 4.72 5.52 -20.34
N HIS A 134 3.60 6.25 -20.37
CA HIS A 134 3.49 7.55 -21.00
C HIS A 134 2.56 8.46 -20.20
N VAL A 135 2.75 9.76 -20.32
CA VAL A 135 1.95 10.81 -19.69
C VAL A 135 1.07 11.51 -20.73
N VAL A 136 1.55 11.57 -21.97
CA VAL A 136 0.80 12.16 -23.09
C VAL A 136 -0.23 11.16 -23.58
N ASP A 137 -1.49 11.51 -23.50
CA ASP A 137 -2.61 10.72 -24.01
C ASP A 137 -2.83 11.00 -25.50
N LYS A 138 -2.86 12.29 -25.88
CA LYS A 138 -3.06 12.71 -27.26
C LYS A 138 -2.45 14.07 -27.56
N ILE A 139 -2.17 14.30 -28.83
CA ILE A 139 -1.74 15.58 -29.39
C ILE A 139 -2.86 16.12 -30.24
N THR A 140 -3.25 17.38 -30.03
CA THR A 140 -4.29 18.04 -30.80
C THR A 140 -3.74 19.26 -31.55
N ASP A 141 -4.34 19.60 -32.71
CA ASP A 141 -4.08 20.85 -33.41
C ASP A 141 -4.73 22.06 -32.70
N GLN A 142 -4.53 23.25 -33.27
CA GLN A 142 -5.09 24.50 -32.74
C GLN A 142 -6.64 24.55 -32.76
N ASN A 143 -7.29 23.67 -33.52
CA ASN A 143 -8.75 23.56 -33.65
C ASN A 143 -9.32 22.47 -32.72
N GLY A 144 -8.45 21.76 -31.96
CA GLY A 144 -8.85 20.67 -31.09
C GLY A 144 -8.97 19.30 -31.78
N ASN A 145 -8.61 19.20 -33.08
CA ASN A 145 -8.61 17.92 -33.77
C ASN A 145 -7.43 17.05 -33.26
N VAL A 146 -7.68 15.78 -33.05
CA VAL A 146 -6.64 14.82 -32.65
C VAL A 146 -5.69 14.60 -33.84
N VAL A 147 -4.43 14.94 -33.67
CA VAL A 147 -3.33 14.70 -34.61
C VAL A 147 -2.67 13.36 -34.39
N GLU A 148 -2.51 13.00 -33.11
CA GLU A 148 -1.92 11.75 -32.68
C GLU A 148 -2.54 11.30 -31.34
N GLU A 149 -2.82 10.01 -31.20
CA GLU A 149 -3.29 9.38 -29.98
C GLU A 149 -2.26 8.35 -29.53
N ILE A 150 -1.83 8.45 -28.27
CA ILE A 150 -0.77 7.61 -27.71
C ILE A 150 -1.44 6.45 -26.96
N GLY A 151 -1.37 5.26 -27.56
CA GLY A 151 -1.90 4.04 -26.95
C GLY A 151 -0.84 3.26 -26.16
N ALA A 152 -1.28 2.16 -25.54
CA ALA A 152 -0.39 1.27 -24.83
C ALA A 152 0.70 0.68 -25.74
N ASN A 153 1.96 0.89 -25.41
CA ASN A 153 3.10 0.32 -26.11
C ASN A 153 3.67 -0.88 -25.32
N VAL A 154 3.35 -2.10 -25.80
CA VAL A 154 3.84 -3.34 -25.21
C VAL A 154 5.26 -3.61 -25.69
N ARG A 155 6.22 -3.65 -24.77
CA ARG A 155 7.63 -3.95 -25.05
C ARG A 155 7.86 -5.45 -25.21
N ARG A 156 7.33 -6.27 -24.30
CA ARG A 156 7.45 -7.74 -24.31
C ARG A 156 6.49 -8.38 -23.31
N GLN A 157 6.26 -9.68 -23.45
CA GLN A 157 5.63 -10.50 -22.40
C GLN A 157 6.72 -11.14 -21.54
N VAL A 158 6.68 -10.90 -20.24
CA VAL A 158 7.68 -11.33 -19.25
C VAL A 158 7.30 -12.68 -18.61
N ILE A 159 6.02 -12.83 -18.25
CA ILE A 159 5.47 -14.02 -17.63
C ILE A 159 4.19 -14.44 -18.34
N SER A 160 3.75 -15.67 -18.12
CA SER A 160 2.49 -16.16 -18.66
C SER A 160 1.28 -15.51 -17.98
N LYS A 161 0.14 -15.47 -18.66
CA LYS A 161 -1.12 -14.99 -18.10
C LYS A 161 -1.50 -15.75 -16.82
N SER A 162 -1.32 -17.06 -16.79
CA SER A 162 -1.60 -17.89 -15.61
C SER A 162 -0.70 -17.57 -14.41
N ALA A 163 0.59 -17.23 -14.65
CA ALA A 163 1.48 -16.79 -13.60
C ALA A 163 1.02 -15.43 -13.05
N SER A 164 0.62 -14.50 -13.93
CA SER A 164 0.08 -13.21 -13.56
C SER A 164 -1.21 -13.35 -12.71
N GLU A 165 -2.12 -14.24 -13.09
CA GLU A 165 -3.34 -14.54 -12.32
C GLU A 165 -3.00 -15.07 -10.93
N THR A 166 -2.02 -15.97 -10.82
CA THR A 166 -1.54 -16.48 -9.53
C THR A 166 -0.95 -15.37 -8.65
N ILE A 167 -0.16 -14.47 -9.24
CA ILE A 167 0.42 -13.33 -8.51
C ILE A 167 -0.69 -12.41 -7.97
N ARG A 168 -1.72 -12.09 -8.77
CA ARG A 168 -2.86 -11.29 -8.32
C ARG A 168 -3.56 -11.91 -7.11
N GLN A 169 -3.83 -13.21 -7.15
CA GLN A 169 -4.44 -13.93 -6.02
C GLN A 169 -3.58 -13.87 -4.75
N ILE A 170 -2.27 -14.00 -4.89
CA ILE A 170 -1.35 -13.93 -3.76
C ILE A 170 -1.27 -12.50 -3.20
N MET A 171 -1.24 -11.49 -4.06
CA MET A 171 -1.25 -10.09 -3.64
C MET A 171 -2.57 -9.70 -2.96
N GLU A 172 -3.70 -10.22 -3.43
CA GLU A 172 -5.00 -10.04 -2.78
C GLU A 172 -5.03 -10.73 -1.39
N TYR A 173 -4.46 -11.93 -1.29
CA TYR A 173 -4.31 -12.63 0.00
C TYR A 173 -3.44 -11.84 1.00
N GLU A 174 -2.44 -11.10 0.55
CA GLU A 174 -1.61 -10.26 1.44
C GLU A 174 -2.43 -9.12 2.07
N VAL A 175 -3.26 -8.43 1.30
CA VAL A 175 -4.14 -7.37 1.81
C VAL A 175 -5.29 -7.97 2.62
N GLY A 176 -5.86 -9.07 2.14
CA GLY A 176 -6.94 -9.78 2.80
C GLY A 176 -8.30 -9.09 2.62
N ASP A 177 -9.25 -9.50 3.43
CA ASP A 177 -10.67 -9.13 3.36
C ASP A 177 -11.13 -8.20 4.51
N GLY A 178 -10.19 -7.59 5.21
CA GLY A 178 -10.47 -6.74 6.38
C GLY A 178 -10.63 -7.51 7.71
N THR A 179 -10.76 -8.85 7.68
CA THR A 179 -10.85 -9.66 8.91
C THR A 179 -9.49 -10.11 9.39
N THR A 180 -8.50 -10.09 8.53
CA THR A 180 -7.14 -10.56 8.79
C THR A 180 -6.22 -9.40 9.20
N THR A 181 -5.26 -9.69 10.09
CA THR A 181 -4.23 -8.74 10.54
C THR A 181 -2.87 -9.13 10.00
N GLY A 182 -1.99 -8.15 9.79
CA GLY A 182 -0.64 -8.34 9.27
C GLY A 182 -0.56 -8.21 7.74
N GLY A 183 0.64 -8.37 7.18
CA GLY A 183 0.88 -8.14 5.75
C GLY A 183 0.47 -6.74 5.31
N GLY A 184 -0.22 -6.67 4.19
CA GLY A 184 -0.75 -5.44 3.61
C GLY A 184 -2.12 -5.01 4.10
N SER A 185 -2.65 -5.61 5.18
CA SER A 185 -4.04 -5.42 5.62
C SER A 185 -4.43 -3.96 5.95
N ASN A 186 -3.44 -3.09 6.20
CA ASN A 186 -3.69 -1.66 6.40
C ASN A 186 -4.03 -0.89 5.10
N ALA A 187 -3.83 -1.51 3.93
CA ALA A 187 -4.27 -0.98 2.64
C ALA A 187 -5.70 -1.44 2.26
N TYR A 188 -6.35 -2.24 3.09
CA TYR A 188 -7.70 -2.73 2.81
C TYR A 188 -8.73 -1.59 2.83
N VAL A 189 -9.56 -1.54 1.80
CA VAL A 189 -10.72 -0.66 1.69
C VAL A 189 -11.97 -1.52 1.48
N ALA A 190 -12.97 -1.33 2.33
CA ALA A 190 -14.20 -2.10 2.27
C ALA A 190 -14.92 -1.93 0.93
N GLY A 191 -15.41 -3.04 0.37
CA GLY A 191 -16.10 -3.06 -0.93
C GLY A 191 -15.18 -3.17 -2.13
N TYR A 192 -13.84 -3.17 -1.95
CA TYR A 192 -12.90 -3.30 -3.05
C TYR A 192 -11.97 -4.50 -2.86
N ARG A 193 -11.69 -5.17 -3.97
CA ARG A 193 -10.68 -6.23 -4.04
C ARG A 193 -9.33 -5.60 -4.32
N ILE A 194 -8.48 -5.54 -3.31
CA ILE A 194 -7.16 -4.90 -3.40
C ILE A 194 -6.08 -5.95 -3.28
N GLY A 195 -5.18 -6.00 -4.24
CA GLY A 195 -3.94 -6.76 -4.14
C GLY A 195 -2.78 -5.83 -3.80
N GLY A 196 -1.86 -6.23 -2.94
CA GLY A 196 -0.75 -5.35 -2.56
C GLY A 196 0.51 -6.07 -2.13
N LYS A 197 1.58 -5.29 -1.98
CA LYS A 197 2.85 -5.72 -1.39
C LYS A 197 3.60 -4.56 -0.74
N SER A 198 4.00 -4.78 0.51
CA SER A 198 4.88 -3.90 1.26
C SER A 198 6.35 -4.10 0.89
N GLY A 199 7.15 -3.06 0.92
CA GLY A 199 8.60 -3.11 0.72
C GLY A 199 9.33 -2.20 1.71
N THR A 200 10.21 -2.76 2.52
CA THR A 200 11.10 -2.01 3.41
C THR A 200 12.54 -2.31 3.01
N SER A 201 13.28 -1.28 2.60
CA SER A 201 14.66 -1.39 2.11
C SER A 201 15.60 -0.50 2.92
N GLU A 202 16.78 -1.00 3.26
CA GLU A 202 17.83 -0.24 3.93
C GLU A 202 18.68 0.51 2.91
N GLN A 203 19.02 1.76 3.22
CA GLN A 203 19.90 2.61 2.40
C GLN A 203 21.36 2.46 2.85
N LEU A 204 21.97 1.37 2.46
CA LEU A 204 23.31 0.99 2.93
C LEU A 204 24.43 1.97 2.55
N ASN A 205 24.24 2.78 1.51
CA ASN A 205 25.24 3.75 1.01
C ASN A 205 24.99 5.18 1.50
N MET A 206 24.01 5.36 2.39
CA MET A 206 23.68 6.67 2.97
C MET A 206 24.25 6.80 4.38
N GLU A 207 24.37 8.04 4.85
CA GLU A 207 24.72 8.30 6.24
C GLU A 207 23.70 7.67 7.18
N ARG A 208 24.18 7.06 8.26
CA ARG A 208 23.30 6.44 9.26
C ARG A 208 22.50 7.50 10.01
N ARG A 209 21.36 7.09 10.57
CA ARG A 209 20.60 7.91 11.50
C ARG A 209 21.39 8.16 12.79
N ALA A 210 20.95 9.13 13.60
CA ALA A 210 21.59 9.49 14.86
C ALA A 210 21.63 8.34 15.88
N ASP A 211 20.68 7.40 15.81
CA ASP A 211 20.62 6.17 16.61
C ASP A 211 21.57 5.05 16.12
N GLY A 212 22.26 5.30 15.01
CA GLY A 212 23.18 4.34 14.38
C GLY A 212 22.52 3.34 13.42
N ASP A 213 21.20 3.37 13.25
CA ASP A 213 20.49 2.51 12.29
C ASP A 213 20.62 3.04 10.85
N TYR A 214 20.34 2.18 9.87
CA TYR A 214 20.30 2.61 8.47
C TYR A 214 19.03 3.42 8.19
N LYS A 215 19.17 4.44 7.34
CA LYS A 215 18.02 5.05 6.69
C LYS A 215 17.25 4.00 5.91
N LYS A 216 15.94 4.13 5.85
CA LYS A 216 15.07 3.14 5.21
C LYS A 216 14.14 3.79 4.20
N VAL A 217 13.80 3.03 3.19
CA VAL A 217 12.69 3.35 2.27
C VAL A 217 11.54 2.45 2.62
N ALA A 218 10.41 3.04 2.99
CA ALA A 218 9.16 2.34 3.23
C ALA A 218 8.22 2.52 2.04
N SER A 219 7.78 1.44 1.40
CA SER A 219 6.91 1.52 0.23
C SER A 219 5.78 0.50 0.26
N PHE A 220 4.72 0.81 -0.47
CA PHE A 220 3.61 -0.12 -0.70
C PHE A 220 3.10 0.05 -2.13
N ALA A 221 2.96 -1.07 -2.84
CA ALA A 221 2.31 -1.13 -4.15
C ALA A 221 0.98 -1.85 -4.00
N ALA A 222 -0.09 -1.24 -4.50
CA ALA A 222 -1.41 -1.85 -4.55
C ALA A 222 -2.00 -1.78 -5.94
N VAL A 223 -2.77 -2.81 -6.30
CA VAL A 223 -3.52 -2.90 -7.57
C VAL A 223 -5.00 -3.08 -7.29
N LEU A 224 -5.82 -2.49 -8.13
CA LEU A 224 -7.28 -2.45 -7.96
C LEU A 224 -7.99 -2.47 -9.32
N PRO A 225 -9.05 -3.28 -9.50
CA PRO A 225 -9.41 -4.45 -8.70
C PRO A 225 -8.35 -5.56 -8.80
N ALA A 226 -8.14 -6.35 -7.73
CA ALA A 226 -7.09 -7.38 -7.73
C ALA A 226 -7.29 -8.47 -8.79
N ASN A 227 -8.55 -8.79 -9.13
CA ASN A 227 -8.89 -9.80 -10.13
C ASN A 227 -8.77 -9.31 -11.58
N ASP A 228 -8.92 -8.01 -11.82
CA ASP A 228 -8.80 -7.37 -13.13
C ASP A 228 -8.24 -5.94 -12.96
N PRO A 229 -6.92 -5.78 -12.76
CA PRO A 229 -6.32 -4.52 -12.38
C PRO A 229 -6.48 -3.43 -13.44
N GLU A 230 -7.09 -2.32 -13.02
CA GLU A 230 -7.24 -1.09 -13.82
C GLU A 230 -6.24 -0.01 -13.38
N ILE A 231 -5.93 0.04 -12.07
CA ILE A 231 -4.98 1.01 -11.53
C ILE A 231 -3.95 0.34 -10.63
N LEU A 232 -2.80 0.99 -10.55
CA LEU A 232 -1.75 0.72 -9.58
C LEU A 232 -1.47 1.98 -8.79
N VAL A 233 -1.47 1.86 -7.46
CA VAL A 233 -1.07 2.93 -6.54
C VAL A 233 0.23 2.51 -5.87
N TYR A 234 1.27 3.31 -6.01
CA TYR A 234 2.56 3.10 -5.38
C TYR A 234 2.94 4.30 -4.50
N VAL A 235 3.11 4.05 -3.23
CA VAL A 235 3.58 5.05 -2.26
C VAL A 235 4.95 4.66 -1.77
N MET A 236 5.88 5.61 -1.76
CA MET A 236 7.23 5.46 -1.25
C MET A 236 7.53 6.62 -0.29
N LEU A 237 8.04 6.29 0.88
CA LEU A 237 8.50 7.22 1.90
C LEU A 237 10.01 7.03 2.07
N ASP A 238 10.76 8.07 1.77
CA ASP A 238 12.22 8.07 1.89
C ASP A 238 12.61 8.55 3.28
N ASP A 239 13.27 7.68 4.02
CA ASP A 239 13.71 7.87 5.41
C ASP A 239 12.62 8.48 6.31
N PRO A 240 11.45 7.81 6.43
CA PRO A 240 10.36 8.36 7.22
C PRO A 240 10.80 8.55 8.66
N ASN A 241 10.62 9.78 9.17
CA ASN A 241 10.91 10.10 10.55
C ASN A 241 9.78 9.61 11.45
N ASN A 242 9.86 8.34 11.86
CA ASN A 242 8.90 7.75 12.80
C ASN A 242 9.67 7.04 13.92
N ALA A 243 9.57 7.57 15.13
CA ALA A 243 10.25 7.03 16.32
C ALA A 243 9.80 5.59 16.69
N HIS A 244 8.67 5.11 16.13
CA HIS A 244 8.05 3.86 16.59
C HIS A 244 8.15 2.71 15.62
N THR A 245 8.32 2.96 14.31
CA THR A 245 8.38 1.91 13.31
C THR A 245 8.90 2.37 11.96
N ASP A 246 9.63 1.51 11.29
CA ASP A 246 10.05 1.67 9.89
C ASP A 246 9.28 0.72 8.96
N TYR A 247 8.27 0.00 9.47
CA TYR A 247 7.57 -1.00 8.67
C TYR A 247 6.60 -0.36 7.67
N SER A 248 6.80 -0.63 6.41
CA SER A 248 6.00 -0.13 5.29
C SER A 248 4.52 -0.47 5.39
N SER A 249 4.19 -1.61 5.96
CA SER A 249 2.80 -2.03 6.21
C SER A 249 2.06 -1.12 7.21
N ILE A 250 2.81 -0.37 8.02
CA ILE A 250 2.27 0.57 8.99
C ILE A 250 2.31 2.00 8.44
N LEU A 251 3.34 2.35 7.69
CA LEU A 251 3.56 3.72 7.20
C LEU A 251 2.93 3.96 5.82
N ALA A 252 3.25 3.14 4.83
CA ALA A 252 2.85 3.35 3.44
C ALA A 252 1.48 2.71 3.09
N ALA A 253 1.16 1.54 3.65
CA ALA A 253 -0.07 0.84 3.31
C ALA A 253 -1.35 1.62 3.67
N PRO A 254 -1.47 2.29 4.85
CA PRO A 254 -2.65 3.11 5.14
C PRO A 254 -2.82 4.28 4.17
N VAL A 255 -1.72 4.90 3.73
CA VAL A 255 -1.74 6.00 2.75
C VAL A 255 -2.30 5.50 1.42
N VAL A 256 -1.86 4.31 0.97
CA VAL A 256 -2.40 3.67 -0.24
C VAL A 256 -3.89 3.37 -0.09
N GLY A 257 -4.31 2.84 1.05
CA GLY A 257 -5.73 2.59 1.33
C GLY A 257 -6.57 3.87 1.26
N ASN A 258 -6.08 4.97 1.84
CA ASN A 258 -6.74 6.27 1.77
C ASN A 258 -6.85 6.78 0.32
N ILE A 259 -5.76 6.73 -0.44
CA ILE A 259 -5.77 7.12 -1.87
C ILE A 259 -6.81 6.29 -2.62
N ILE A 260 -6.80 4.95 -2.47
CA ILE A 260 -7.75 4.07 -3.15
C ILE A 260 -9.20 4.42 -2.77
N SER A 261 -9.47 4.69 -1.49
CA SER A 261 -10.82 5.02 -1.02
C SER A 261 -11.39 6.29 -1.67
N GLU A 262 -10.52 7.21 -2.07
CA GLU A 262 -10.90 8.46 -2.74
C GLU A 262 -11.00 8.31 -4.26
N ILE A 263 -9.99 7.65 -4.88
CA ILE A 263 -9.91 7.61 -6.34
C ILE A 263 -10.78 6.51 -6.97
N ALA A 264 -11.03 5.39 -6.29
CA ALA A 264 -11.79 4.29 -6.86
C ALA A 264 -13.23 4.68 -7.23
N PRO A 265 -14.00 5.38 -6.37
CA PRO A 265 -15.32 5.90 -6.76
C PRO A 265 -15.25 6.93 -7.89
N TYR A 266 -14.23 7.81 -7.86
CA TYR A 266 -14.04 8.83 -8.91
C TYR A 266 -13.78 8.20 -10.29
N LEU A 267 -13.01 7.12 -10.33
CA LEU A 267 -12.71 6.37 -11.57
C LEU A 267 -13.84 5.41 -11.99
N GLY A 268 -14.91 5.30 -11.18
CA GLY A 268 -16.02 4.40 -11.45
C GLY A 268 -15.66 2.91 -11.31
N ILE A 269 -14.60 2.59 -10.55
CA ILE A 269 -14.21 1.21 -10.30
C ILE A 269 -15.30 0.53 -9.48
N ALA A 270 -15.84 -0.56 -10.02
CA ALA A 270 -16.93 -1.29 -9.39
C ALA A 270 -16.47 -1.91 -8.05
N THR A 271 -17.34 -1.83 -7.05
CA THR A 271 -17.19 -2.59 -5.82
C THR A 271 -17.36 -4.09 -6.10
N ASP A 272 -16.87 -4.94 -5.20
CA ASP A 272 -16.96 -6.40 -5.33
C ASP A 272 -18.40 -6.97 -5.20
N GLY A 273 -19.39 -6.09 -5.05
CA GLY A 273 -20.81 -6.45 -4.92
C GLY A 273 -21.13 -7.16 -3.60
N ILE A 274 -20.15 -7.37 -2.74
CA ILE A 274 -20.38 -7.91 -1.40
C ILE A 274 -20.83 -6.74 -0.53
N ASP A 275 -22.12 -6.70 -0.21
CA ASP A 275 -22.68 -5.71 0.72
C ASP A 275 -22.09 -5.96 2.12
N ARG A 276 -20.98 -5.31 2.39
CA ARG A 276 -20.32 -5.29 3.71
C ARG A 276 -20.86 -4.15 4.59
N SER A 277 -21.85 -3.41 4.12
CA SER A 277 -22.58 -2.38 4.90
C SER A 277 -23.23 -2.99 6.14
N GLN A 278 -23.50 -4.31 6.12
CA GLN A 278 -23.98 -5.09 7.26
C GLN A 278 -22.96 -5.23 8.39
N ASN A 279 -21.66 -5.02 8.14
CA ASN A 279 -20.59 -5.12 9.14
C ASN A 279 -20.02 -3.74 9.51
N THR A 280 -20.87 -2.76 9.67
CA THR A 280 -20.47 -1.46 10.19
C THR A 280 -20.42 -1.45 11.71
N VAL A 281 -19.45 -0.74 12.25
CA VAL A 281 -19.24 -0.60 13.69
C VAL A 281 -19.20 0.88 14.03
N LYS A 282 -19.88 1.27 15.10
CA LYS A 282 -19.72 2.63 15.65
C LYS A 282 -18.40 2.72 16.42
N VAL A 283 -17.60 3.69 16.05
CA VAL A 283 -16.33 4.00 16.72
C VAL A 283 -16.61 4.39 18.17
N PRO A 284 -16.00 3.71 19.15
CA PRO A 284 -16.19 4.07 20.56
C PRO A 284 -15.49 5.39 20.89
N ASN A 285 -15.96 6.08 21.94
CA ASN A 285 -15.23 7.21 22.50
C ASN A 285 -14.04 6.69 23.32
N LEU A 286 -12.84 7.04 22.89
CA LEU A 286 -11.57 6.63 23.48
C LEU A 286 -10.81 7.79 24.11
N VAL A 287 -11.22 9.03 23.82
CA VAL A 287 -10.60 10.24 24.43
C VAL A 287 -10.76 10.19 25.94
N GLY A 288 -9.67 10.43 26.66
CA GLY A 288 -9.59 10.33 28.11
C GLY A 288 -9.34 8.91 28.64
N LYS A 289 -9.23 7.89 27.77
CA LYS A 289 -8.87 6.52 28.19
C LYS A 289 -7.37 6.32 28.09
N GLU A 290 -6.83 5.50 28.97
CA GLU A 290 -5.47 4.98 28.81
C GLU A 290 -5.35 4.16 27.54
N TRP A 291 -4.21 4.20 26.88
CA TRP A 291 -3.90 3.47 25.65
C TRP A 291 -4.29 1.99 25.71
N SER A 292 -3.92 1.31 26.80
CA SER A 292 -4.25 -0.12 27.00
C SER A 292 -5.75 -0.38 26.98
N ASN A 293 -6.54 0.48 27.62
CA ASN A 293 -8.00 0.38 27.66
C ASN A 293 -8.64 0.74 26.30
N ALA A 294 -8.04 1.68 25.57
CA ALA A 294 -8.47 2.02 24.22
C ALA A 294 -8.26 0.84 23.26
N GLN A 295 -7.11 0.16 23.32
CA GLN A 295 -6.82 -1.04 22.52
C GLN A 295 -7.85 -2.15 22.76
N VAL A 296 -8.13 -2.47 24.03
CA VAL A 296 -9.14 -3.48 24.39
C VAL A 296 -10.52 -3.11 23.82
N SER A 297 -10.91 -1.83 23.96
CA SER A 297 -12.19 -1.33 23.47
C SER A 297 -12.33 -1.46 21.95
N LEU A 298 -11.27 -1.21 21.20
CA LEU A 298 -11.25 -1.34 19.74
C LEU A 298 -11.24 -2.80 19.30
N ASN A 299 -10.39 -3.62 19.89
CA ASN A 299 -10.32 -5.05 19.59
C ASN A 299 -11.66 -5.76 19.85
N THR A 300 -12.36 -5.42 20.95
CA THR A 300 -13.69 -5.98 21.26
C THR A 300 -14.73 -5.64 20.20
N LYS A 301 -14.55 -4.52 19.48
CA LYS A 301 -15.43 -4.09 18.40
C LYS A 301 -14.96 -4.50 17.01
N GLY A 302 -13.89 -5.29 16.90
CA GLY A 302 -13.32 -5.68 15.62
C GLY A 302 -12.72 -4.51 14.84
N LEU A 303 -12.28 -3.46 15.54
CA LEU A 303 -11.57 -2.31 14.96
C LEU A 303 -10.08 -2.45 15.23
N LYS A 304 -9.28 -1.98 14.29
CA LYS A 304 -7.83 -1.88 14.43
C LYS A 304 -7.46 -0.57 15.14
N HIS A 305 -6.25 -0.48 15.63
CA HIS A 305 -5.75 0.73 16.28
C HIS A 305 -4.32 1.01 15.86
N GLN A 306 -3.98 2.28 15.82
CA GLN A 306 -2.62 2.76 15.61
C GLN A 306 -2.38 3.99 16.48
N LEU A 307 -1.31 3.95 17.27
CA LEU A 307 -0.84 5.12 18.01
C LEU A 307 -0.04 6.02 17.04
N VAL A 308 -0.39 7.29 17.01
CA VAL A 308 0.30 8.30 16.22
C VAL A 308 1.04 9.21 17.20
N GLU A 309 2.36 9.15 17.16
CA GLU A 309 3.31 9.91 17.97
C GLU A 309 3.07 9.90 19.50
N SER A 310 4.03 9.42 20.22
CA SER A 310 4.15 9.58 21.68
C SER A 310 5.62 9.57 22.03
N GLU A 311 6.11 10.66 22.65
CA GLU A 311 7.45 10.73 23.23
C GLU A 311 7.53 10.08 24.61
N SER A 312 6.39 9.63 25.18
CA SER A 312 6.29 9.09 26.53
C SER A 312 6.13 7.57 26.56
N ASP A 313 6.39 6.97 27.73
CA ASP A 313 6.14 5.55 28.00
C ASP A 313 4.69 5.20 27.64
N GLN A 314 4.52 4.36 26.64
CA GLN A 314 3.24 4.08 25.98
C GLN A 314 2.21 3.39 26.88
N THR A 315 2.63 2.78 27.99
CA THR A 315 1.75 1.95 28.82
C THR A 315 0.75 2.75 29.65
N ALA A 316 1.08 3.99 30.02
CA ALA A 316 0.23 4.89 30.81
C ALA A 316 -0.29 6.11 30.02
N ALA A 317 -0.04 6.15 28.71
CA ALA A 317 -0.43 7.28 27.86
C ALA A 317 -1.96 7.37 27.75
N VAL A 318 -2.50 8.58 27.89
CA VAL A 318 -3.94 8.84 27.79
C VAL A 318 -4.27 9.37 26.41
N VAL A 319 -5.30 8.80 25.76
CA VAL A 319 -5.76 9.25 24.44
C VAL A 319 -6.33 10.67 24.54
N THR A 320 -5.71 11.60 23.83
CA THR A 320 -6.14 13.00 23.77
C THR A 320 -7.00 13.30 22.55
N TYR A 321 -6.80 12.51 21.46
CA TYR A 321 -7.55 12.62 20.22
C TYR A 321 -7.64 11.28 19.51
N GLN A 322 -8.69 11.08 18.71
CA GLN A 322 -8.90 9.89 17.90
C GLN A 322 -9.44 10.24 16.50
N TYR A 323 -9.06 9.45 15.50
CA TYR A 323 -9.61 9.52 14.16
C TYR A 323 -9.78 8.11 13.58
N PRO A 324 -10.94 7.75 12.99
CA PRO A 324 -12.21 8.47 12.95
C PRO A 324 -12.79 8.77 14.34
N HIS A 325 -13.68 9.80 14.40
CA HIS A 325 -14.27 10.27 15.65
C HIS A 325 -15.16 9.26 16.33
N ALA A 326 -15.34 9.46 17.63
CA ALA A 326 -16.35 8.75 18.40
C ALA A 326 -17.75 8.90 17.77
N GLY A 327 -18.45 7.79 17.63
CA GLY A 327 -19.78 7.75 17.02
C GLY A 327 -19.79 7.63 15.50
N ALA A 328 -18.68 7.82 14.79
CA ALA A 328 -18.59 7.55 13.36
C ALA A 328 -18.94 6.09 13.07
N THR A 329 -19.68 5.85 12.00
CA THR A 329 -19.97 4.49 11.51
C THR A 329 -18.91 4.12 10.48
N VAL A 330 -18.14 3.09 10.75
CA VAL A 330 -17.04 2.64 9.91
C VAL A 330 -17.17 1.14 9.63
N ALA A 331 -16.56 0.65 8.58
CA ALA A 331 -16.49 -0.78 8.31
C ALA A 331 -15.74 -1.51 9.45
N SER A 332 -16.13 -2.74 9.77
CA SER A 332 -15.35 -3.61 10.65
C SER A 332 -13.92 -3.75 10.12
N GLY A 333 -12.93 -3.76 11.01
CA GLY A 333 -11.51 -3.79 10.63
C GLY A 333 -10.90 -2.42 10.32
N THR A 334 -11.67 -1.33 10.31
CA THR A 334 -11.13 0.03 10.12
C THR A 334 -10.10 0.35 11.22
N THR A 335 -8.98 0.96 10.81
CA THR A 335 -7.95 1.43 11.75
C THR A 335 -8.37 2.76 12.38
N ILE A 336 -8.36 2.81 13.70
CA ILE A 336 -8.58 4.02 14.48
C ILE A 336 -7.22 4.55 14.91
N TYR A 337 -6.90 5.76 14.47
CA TYR A 337 -5.68 6.46 14.85
C TYR A 337 -5.89 7.15 16.20
N LEU A 338 -4.97 6.93 17.13
CA LEU A 338 -5.04 7.46 18.48
C LEU A 338 -3.82 8.33 18.75
N TYR A 339 -4.06 9.46 19.39
CA TYR A 339 -3.04 10.44 19.75
C TYR A 339 -3.02 10.55 21.27
N THR A 340 -1.84 10.61 21.87
CA THR A 340 -1.67 10.67 23.34
C THR A 340 -1.07 11.96 23.84
N ASP A 341 -0.45 12.73 22.96
CA ASP A 341 0.05 14.07 23.29
C ASP A 341 -1.00 15.14 23.01
N THR A 342 -0.80 16.36 23.50
CA THR A 342 -1.68 17.50 23.20
C THR A 342 -1.68 17.77 21.70
N TYR A 343 -2.51 17.06 20.98
CA TYR A 343 -2.78 17.34 19.58
C TYR A 343 -3.56 18.66 19.52
N SER A 344 -2.87 19.74 19.24
CA SER A 344 -3.49 21.01 18.83
C SER A 344 -4.01 20.80 17.40
N GLY A 345 -5.16 20.16 17.26
CA GLY A 345 -5.75 19.84 15.97
C GLY A 345 -5.75 21.07 15.07
N SER A 346 -5.15 20.92 13.86
CA SER A 346 -5.24 21.99 12.89
C SER A 346 -6.72 22.25 12.58
N HIS A 347 -7.17 23.48 12.70
CA HIS A 347 -8.50 23.90 12.31
C HIS A 347 -8.56 24.06 10.80
N THR A 348 -9.73 23.91 10.26
CA THR A 348 -10.03 24.12 8.85
C THR A 348 -11.34 24.89 8.72
N GLU A 349 -11.48 25.60 7.62
CA GLU A 349 -12.71 26.30 7.30
C GLU A 349 -13.71 25.34 6.65
N VAL A 350 -14.94 25.37 7.09
CA VAL A 350 -16.02 24.54 6.54
C VAL A 350 -16.44 25.08 5.18
N PRO A 351 -16.32 24.32 4.08
CA PRO A 351 -16.74 24.78 2.76
C PRO A 351 -18.28 24.89 2.67
N ASP A 352 -18.77 25.81 1.84
CA ASP A 352 -20.17 25.87 1.48
C ASP A 352 -20.49 24.76 0.46
N VAL A 353 -21.27 23.79 0.88
CA VAL A 353 -21.69 22.68 0.05
C VAL A 353 -23.17 22.74 -0.34
N SER A 354 -23.87 23.83 -0.03
CA SER A 354 -25.27 24.02 -0.37
C SER A 354 -25.50 23.95 -1.89
N GLY A 355 -26.56 23.27 -2.29
CA GLY A 355 -26.93 23.07 -3.71
C GLY A 355 -26.01 22.17 -4.50
N LYS A 356 -24.99 21.55 -3.89
CA LYS A 356 -24.13 20.57 -4.54
C LYS A 356 -24.74 19.18 -4.47
N SER A 357 -24.36 18.28 -5.39
CA SER A 357 -24.69 16.87 -5.21
C SER A 357 -24.03 16.31 -3.95
N ALA A 358 -24.62 15.30 -3.34
CA ALA A 358 -24.06 14.67 -2.13
C ALA A 358 -22.61 14.22 -2.33
N ASP A 359 -22.27 13.67 -3.50
CA ASP A 359 -20.93 13.20 -3.80
C ASP A 359 -19.92 14.35 -3.95
N PHE A 360 -20.31 15.45 -4.60
CA PHE A 360 -19.44 16.62 -4.72
C PHE A 360 -19.24 17.32 -3.37
N ALA A 361 -20.30 17.40 -2.56
CA ALA A 361 -20.23 17.93 -1.19
C ALA A 361 -19.28 17.10 -0.31
N ARG A 362 -19.36 15.75 -0.42
CA ARG A 362 -18.45 14.86 0.28
C ARG A 362 -16.99 15.09 -0.13
N GLN A 363 -16.71 15.27 -1.43
CA GLN A 363 -15.38 15.57 -1.92
C GLN A 363 -14.85 16.90 -1.38
N MET A 364 -15.67 17.96 -1.39
CA MET A 364 -15.28 19.27 -0.85
C MET A 364 -14.97 19.21 0.64
N LEU A 365 -15.80 18.54 1.43
CA LEU A 365 -15.58 18.36 2.87
C LEU A 365 -14.34 17.54 3.16
N THR A 366 -14.12 16.45 2.41
CA THR A 366 -12.93 15.61 2.53
C THR A 366 -11.66 16.40 2.18
N ALA A 367 -11.67 17.18 1.09
CA ALA A 367 -10.55 18.04 0.71
C ALA A 367 -10.22 19.09 1.78
N ALA A 368 -11.23 19.55 2.53
CA ALA A 368 -11.04 20.43 3.69
C ALA A 368 -10.58 19.67 4.96
N GLY A 369 -10.40 18.34 4.89
CA GLY A 369 -10.04 17.51 6.04
C GLY A 369 -11.21 17.29 7.02
N LEU A 370 -12.43 17.35 6.53
CA LEU A 370 -13.66 17.14 7.29
C LEU A 370 -14.32 15.81 6.89
N ASN A 371 -15.08 15.23 7.79
CA ASN A 371 -15.90 14.05 7.50
C ASN A 371 -17.30 14.48 7.05
N CYS A 372 -17.88 13.67 6.16
CA CYS A 372 -19.23 13.93 5.66
C CYS A 372 -20.17 12.80 6.05
N GLN A 373 -21.31 13.14 6.63
CA GLN A 373 -22.43 12.23 6.82
C GLN A 373 -23.60 12.73 5.98
N VAL A 374 -24.18 11.84 5.17
CA VAL A 374 -25.35 12.17 4.34
C VAL A 374 -26.62 11.75 5.07
N ALA A 375 -27.58 12.67 5.18
CA ALA A 375 -28.93 12.43 5.63
C ALA A 375 -29.92 12.75 4.49
N GLY A 376 -31.00 11.99 4.35
CA GLY A 376 -31.96 12.13 3.28
C GLY A 376 -31.57 11.37 2.00
N ASP A 377 -31.99 11.88 0.84
CA ASP A 377 -31.76 11.25 -0.46
C ASP A 377 -30.31 11.46 -0.92
N SER A 378 -29.51 10.40 -0.91
CA SER A 378 -28.11 10.46 -1.35
C SER A 378 -27.92 10.79 -2.84
N ALA A 379 -28.96 10.68 -3.67
CA ALA A 379 -28.95 11.08 -5.08
C ALA A 379 -29.37 12.55 -5.28
N GLY A 380 -29.85 13.19 -4.22
CA GLY A 380 -30.33 14.57 -4.21
C GLY A 380 -29.23 15.62 -4.08
N THR A 381 -29.65 16.87 -3.93
CA THR A 381 -28.77 18.01 -3.68
C THR A 381 -28.79 18.41 -2.22
N VAL A 382 -27.67 18.95 -1.73
CA VAL A 382 -27.53 19.41 -0.34
C VAL A 382 -28.44 20.60 -0.11
N GLN A 383 -29.40 20.44 0.81
CA GLN A 383 -30.33 21.49 1.26
C GLN A 383 -29.79 22.24 2.49
N SER A 384 -29.02 21.54 3.34
CA SER A 384 -28.40 22.14 4.53
C SER A 384 -27.17 21.33 4.98
N GLN A 385 -26.30 21.98 5.74
CA GLN A 385 -25.16 21.38 6.42
C GLN A 385 -25.16 21.74 7.91
N SER A 386 -24.66 20.82 8.77
CA SER A 386 -24.68 20.96 10.23
C SER A 386 -23.77 22.07 10.76
N GLU A 387 -22.62 22.23 10.10
CA GLU A 387 -21.65 23.27 10.42
C GLU A 387 -21.79 24.43 9.43
N ALA A 388 -21.77 25.65 9.92
CA ALA A 388 -21.93 26.82 9.05
C ALA A 388 -20.75 26.97 8.09
N ALA A 389 -21.04 27.26 6.82
CA ALA A 389 -20.00 27.59 5.85
C ALA A 389 -19.12 28.75 6.33
N GLY A 390 -17.81 28.65 6.16
CA GLY A 390 -16.85 29.63 6.64
C GLY A 390 -16.52 29.53 8.15
N SER A 391 -17.17 28.64 8.91
CA SER A 391 -16.81 28.43 10.30
C SER A 391 -15.50 27.66 10.41
N SER A 392 -14.67 28.03 11.41
CA SER A 392 -13.43 27.33 11.72
C SER A 392 -13.72 26.18 12.67
N VAL A 393 -13.53 24.97 12.22
CA VAL A 393 -13.73 23.74 13.01
C VAL A 393 -12.46 22.90 13.02
N GLN A 394 -12.35 22.01 13.98
CA GLN A 394 -11.24 21.09 14.06
C GLN A 394 -11.26 20.13 12.85
N LYS A 395 -10.10 19.91 12.21
CA LYS A 395 -10.01 18.89 11.15
C LYS A 395 -10.54 17.55 11.66
N GLY A 396 -11.30 16.86 10.80
CA GLY A 396 -11.97 15.63 11.13
C GLY A 396 -13.36 15.81 11.74
N THR A 397 -13.85 17.04 11.98
CA THR A 397 -15.24 17.29 12.36
C THR A 397 -16.20 16.63 11.36
N VAL A 398 -17.24 15.97 11.85
CA VAL A 398 -18.29 15.40 10.99
C VAL A 398 -19.29 16.48 10.63
N VAL A 399 -19.38 16.81 9.35
CA VAL A 399 -20.40 17.69 8.80
C VAL A 399 -21.52 16.82 8.25
N THR A 400 -22.71 16.91 8.86
CA THR A 400 -23.90 16.23 8.32
C THR A 400 -24.52 17.11 7.25
N ILE A 401 -24.63 16.60 6.04
CA ILE A 401 -25.36 17.23 4.93
C ILE A 401 -26.73 16.58 4.80
N THR A 402 -27.76 17.40 4.70
CA THR A 402 -29.13 16.92 4.43
C THR A 402 -29.41 17.13 2.95
N CYS A 403 -29.73 16.05 2.24
CA CYS A 403 -30.03 16.05 0.80
C CYS A 403 -31.50 15.73 0.55
N GLY A 404 -32.06 16.40 -0.47
CA GLY A 404 -33.43 16.21 -0.92
C GLY A 404 -33.64 16.66 -2.35
#